data_c17ff5b0937aaeec6011029b2bbc86fc
#
_entry.id   c17ff5b0937aaeec6011029b2bbc86fc
#
_cell.length_a   1.000
_cell.length_b   1.000
_cell.length_c   1.000
_cell.angle_alpha   90.00
_cell.angle_beta   90.00
_cell.angle_gamma   90.00
#
_symmetry.space_group_name_H-M   'P 1'
#
loop_
_entity.id
_entity.type
_entity.pdbx_description
1 polymer ?
#
loop_
_entity_poly.entity_id
_entity_poly.type
_entity_poly.pdbx_seq_one_letter_code
_entity_poly.pdbx_strand_id
1 'polypeptide(L)'
;MLSLSPRYDLFRFSFPKDFLPKEIEEKYYKILNTNSGVITAPIDYLNESIQGVNFPGMSDILVQQQQHGVNSGERRFGKINVEPKHDINYQSTSNPLDKISPEFKVTMRVNQGLYNYFMMYETILHQMSKTKEYNDSSVLTLEIMDATGVVTSKIYFKQVLMDGIDGLDFSYNKVERESGTFDITFKFNNIDFEFITI
;
A
#
# COMPACT_ATOMS: atom_id res chain seq x y z
N MET A 1 -5.12 -32.79 -4.67
CA MET A 1 -5.02 -31.41 -5.12
C MET A 1 -3.59 -30.96 -4.84
N LEU A 2 -2.76 -30.81 -5.87
CA LEU A 2 -1.39 -30.31 -5.69
C LEU A 2 -1.51 -28.83 -5.39
N SER A 3 -1.19 -28.43 -4.15
CA SER A 3 -1.05 -27.04 -3.78
C SER A 3 0.19 -26.49 -4.51
N LEU A 4 -0.01 -25.83 -5.63
CA LEU A 4 1.05 -25.09 -6.29
C LEU A 4 1.37 -23.90 -5.39
N SER A 5 2.64 -23.80 -4.99
CA SER A 5 3.09 -22.65 -4.20
C SER A 5 2.82 -21.35 -4.97
N PRO A 6 2.24 -20.33 -4.33
CA PRO A 6 2.06 -19.04 -4.98
C PRO A 6 3.44 -18.48 -5.36
N ARG A 7 3.52 -17.93 -6.55
CA ARG A 7 4.72 -17.24 -7.01
C ARG A 7 4.56 -15.74 -6.73
N TYR A 8 5.48 -15.19 -5.95
CA TYR A 8 5.47 -13.77 -5.59
C TYR A 8 5.76 -12.83 -6.77
N ASP A 9 6.22 -13.39 -7.89
CA ASP A 9 6.46 -12.67 -9.14
C ASP A 9 5.24 -12.65 -10.09
N LEU A 10 4.19 -13.40 -9.76
CA LEU A 10 2.95 -13.46 -10.54
C LEU A 10 1.84 -12.72 -9.81
N PHE A 11 1.84 -11.41 -9.98
CA PHE A 11 0.79 -10.54 -9.47
C PHE A 11 0.40 -9.51 -10.53
N ARG A 12 -0.77 -8.96 -10.40
CA ARG A 12 -1.21 -7.78 -11.13
C ARG A 12 -1.80 -6.77 -10.16
N PHE A 13 -1.18 -5.63 -10.10
CA PHE A 13 -1.73 -4.48 -9.39
C PHE A 13 -2.24 -3.47 -10.41
N SER A 14 -3.40 -2.88 -10.17
CA SER A 14 -3.99 -1.92 -11.10
C SER A 14 -4.66 -0.77 -10.38
N PHE A 15 -4.43 0.41 -10.92
CA PHE A 15 -5.20 1.60 -10.58
C PHE A 15 -6.54 1.57 -11.31
N PRO A 16 -7.65 1.96 -10.68
CA PRO A 16 -8.95 2.06 -11.33
C PRO A 16 -8.96 3.19 -12.36
N LYS A 17 -9.89 3.14 -13.29
CA LYS A 17 -9.98 4.12 -14.38
C LYS A 17 -10.24 5.56 -13.92
N ASP A 18 -10.89 5.73 -12.79
CA ASP A 18 -11.23 7.00 -12.16
C ASP A 18 -10.20 7.48 -11.13
N PHE A 19 -9.04 6.82 -11.07
CA PHE A 19 -7.98 7.15 -10.13
C PHE A 19 -7.37 8.55 -10.38
N LEU A 20 -7.17 8.88 -11.64
CA LEU A 20 -6.62 10.18 -12.03
C LEU A 20 -7.72 11.26 -12.08
N PRO A 21 -7.46 12.46 -11.53
CA PRO A 21 -8.32 13.61 -11.77
C PRO A 21 -8.46 13.91 -13.27
N LYS A 22 -9.66 14.23 -13.74
CA LYS A 22 -9.93 14.47 -15.16
C LYS A 22 -9.00 15.50 -15.81
N GLU A 23 -8.66 16.56 -15.08
CA GLU A 23 -7.76 17.62 -15.56
C GLU A 23 -6.36 17.07 -15.86
N ILE A 24 -5.86 16.19 -15.00
CA ILE A 24 -4.56 15.53 -15.13
C ILE A 24 -4.63 14.51 -16.26
N GLU A 25 -5.68 13.70 -16.31
CA GLU A 25 -5.90 12.71 -17.35
C GLU A 25 -5.91 13.35 -18.74
N GLU A 26 -6.68 14.42 -18.94
CA GLU A 26 -6.75 15.13 -20.24
C GLU A 26 -5.41 15.76 -20.63
N LYS A 27 -4.67 16.32 -19.66
CA LYS A 27 -3.35 16.90 -19.88
C LYS A 27 -2.37 15.86 -20.40
N TYR A 28 -2.25 14.74 -19.70
CA TYR A 28 -1.30 13.70 -20.06
C TYR A 28 -1.74 12.86 -21.25
N TYR A 29 -3.05 12.72 -21.48
CA TYR A 29 -3.57 12.12 -22.69
C TYR A 29 -3.06 12.86 -23.95
N LYS A 30 -3.10 14.17 -23.94
CA LYS A 30 -2.56 14.99 -25.04
C LYS A 30 -1.05 14.79 -25.22
N ILE A 31 -0.29 14.80 -24.10
CA ILE A 31 1.17 14.67 -24.13
C ILE A 31 1.59 13.30 -24.68
N LEU A 32 1.00 12.23 -24.18
CA LEU A 32 1.33 10.86 -24.56
C LEU A 32 0.98 10.57 -26.02
N ASN A 33 -0.17 11.05 -26.50
CA ASN A 33 -0.63 10.76 -27.85
C ASN A 33 -0.03 11.68 -28.93
N THR A 34 0.53 12.82 -28.55
CA THR A 34 1.24 13.68 -29.51
C THR A 34 2.57 13.07 -29.94
N ASN A 35 3.22 12.32 -29.06
CA ASN A 35 4.60 11.86 -29.26
C ASN A 35 4.73 10.39 -29.68
N SER A 36 3.71 9.56 -29.50
CA SER A 36 3.88 8.10 -29.60
C SER A 36 3.26 7.43 -30.82
N GLY A 37 2.36 8.08 -31.54
CA GLY A 37 1.63 7.44 -32.66
C GLY A 37 0.72 6.27 -32.23
N VAL A 38 0.76 5.87 -30.98
CA VAL A 38 -0.10 4.85 -30.36
C VAL A 38 -0.97 5.55 -29.33
N ILE A 39 -2.27 5.32 -29.41
CA ILE A 39 -3.23 5.89 -28.45
C ILE A 39 -3.09 5.12 -27.12
N THR A 40 -2.54 5.77 -26.12
CA THR A 40 -2.37 5.20 -24.79
C THR A 40 -3.13 6.03 -23.76
N ALA A 41 -3.99 5.37 -22.98
CA ALA A 41 -4.63 6.05 -21.86
C ALA A 41 -3.61 6.30 -20.74
N PRO A 42 -3.63 7.46 -20.06
CA PRO A 42 -2.70 7.77 -18.99
C PRO A 42 -2.71 6.72 -17.86
N ILE A 43 -3.88 6.17 -17.55
CA ILE A 43 -4.02 5.13 -16.52
C ILE A 43 -3.35 3.81 -16.93
N ASP A 44 -3.45 3.41 -18.20
CA ASP A 44 -2.80 2.21 -18.71
C ASP A 44 -1.28 2.38 -18.69
N TYR A 45 -0.79 3.56 -19.05
CA TYR A 45 0.63 3.92 -18.98
C TYR A 45 1.17 3.85 -17.55
N LEU A 46 0.37 4.25 -16.54
CA LEU A 46 0.73 4.09 -15.13
C LEU A 46 0.75 2.61 -14.74
N ASN A 47 -0.27 1.85 -15.10
CA ASN A 47 -0.37 0.43 -14.77
C ASN A 47 0.79 -0.40 -15.34
N GLU A 48 1.25 -0.08 -16.54
CA GLU A 48 2.41 -0.73 -17.18
C GLU A 48 3.75 -0.40 -16.51
N SER A 49 3.83 0.69 -15.75
CA SER A 49 5.05 1.09 -15.06
C SER A 49 5.22 0.46 -13.67
N ILE A 50 4.22 -0.26 -13.16
CA ILE A 50 4.26 -0.91 -11.86
C ILE A 50 5.22 -2.11 -11.90
N GLN A 51 6.15 -2.17 -10.93
CA GLN A 51 7.12 -3.26 -10.80
C GLN A 51 6.93 -4.09 -9.53
N GLY A 52 6.42 -3.49 -8.48
CA GLY A 52 6.28 -4.17 -7.21
C GLY A 52 5.22 -3.55 -6.32
N VAL A 53 4.69 -4.36 -5.42
CA VAL A 53 3.78 -3.93 -4.36
C VAL A 53 4.25 -4.56 -3.07
N ASN A 54 4.47 -3.74 -2.06
CA ASN A 54 4.78 -4.22 -0.72
C ASN A 54 3.48 -4.37 0.07
N PHE A 55 3.14 -5.62 0.40
CA PHE A 55 1.92 -5.90 1.17
C PHE A 55 2.11 -5.53 2.64
N PRO A 56 1.12 -4.87 3.27
CA PRO A 56 1.23 -4.47 4.67
C PRO A 56 1.31 -5.66 5.62
N GLY A 57 2.22 -5.60 6.57
CA GLY A 57 2.33 -6.56 7.65
C GLY A 57 1.39 -6.24 8.81
N MET A 58 1.23 -7.22 9.68
CA MET A 58 0.55 -7.06 10.97
C MET A 58 1.57 -7.23 12.09
N SER A 59 1.59 -6.31 13.06
CA SER A 59 2.44 -6.40 14.23
C SER A 59 1.66 -6.03 15.50
N ASP A 60 2.14 -6.51 16.62
CA ASP A 60 1.65 -6.13 17.96
C ASP A 60 0.14 -6.33 18.18
N ILE A 61 -0.43 -7.38 17.59
CA ILE A 61 -1.86 -7.73 17.72
C ILE A 61 -2.23 -8.05 19.15
N LEU A 62 -1.27 -8.58 19.93
CA LEU A 62 -1.45 -8.95 21.31
C LEU A 62 -0.89 -7.86 22.22
N VAL A 63 -1.73 -7.29 23.05
CA VAL A 63 -1.32 -6.34 24.10
C VAL A 63 -1.11 -7.07 25.40
N GLN A 64 0.06 -6.91 25.98
CA GLN A 64 0.35 -7.39 27.31
C GLN A 64 -0.43 -6.56 28.31
N GLN A 65 -1.43 -7.14 28.96
CA GLN A 65 -2.06 -6.52 30.12
C GLN A 65 -1.18 -6.68 31.35
N GLN A 66 -0.64 -5.58 31.83
CA GLN A 66 -0.14 -5.54 33.20
C GLN A 66 -1.34 -5.43 34.14
N GLN A 67 -1.57 -6.44 34.94
CA GLN A 67 -2.53 -6.32 36.03
C GLN A 67 -1.99 -5.35 37.10
N HIS A 68 -2.36 -4.09 36.98
CA HIS A 68 -1.99 -3.08 37.98
C HIS A 68 -2.70 -3.25 39.31
N GLY A 69 -3.64 -4.18 39.43
CA GLY A 69 -4.52 -4.29 40.60
C GLY A 69 -3.91 -4.95 41.83
N VAL A 70 -3.02 -5.89 41.63
CA VAL A 70 -2.52 -6.72 42.77
C VAL A 70 -1.40 -6.02 43.54
N ASN A 71 -0.60 -5.20 42.89
CA ASN A 71 0.56 -4.57 43.55
C ASN A 71 0.26 -3.32 44.39
N SER A 72 -0.89 -2.69 44.23
CA SER A 72 -1.20 -1.48 44.99
C SER A 72 -1.63 -1.76 46.45
N GLY A 73 -2.22 -2.92 46.70
CA GLY A 73 -2.59 -3.35 48.06
C GLY A 73 -1.40 -3.87 48.88
N GLU A 74 -0.49 -4.59 48.24
CA GLU A 74 0.67 -5.20 48.90
C GLU A 74 1.76 -4.18 49.26
N ARG A 75 1.90 -3.10 48.52
CA ARG A 75 2.82 -2.00 48.88
C ARG A 75 2.45 -1.29 50.18
N ARG A 76 1.19 -1.37 50.64
CA ARG A 76 0.76 -0.77 51.91
C ARG A 76 1.19 -1.56 53.12
N PHE A 77 1.46 -2.83 52.98
CA PHE A 77 1.78 -3.69 54.11
C PHE A 77 3.23 -4.15 54.21
N GLY A 78 4.09 -3.77 53.31
CA GLY A 78 5.54 -3.73 53.47
C GLY A 78 6.28 -5.03 53.73
N LYS A 79 5.66 -6.21 53.67
CA LYS A 79 6.29 -7.44 54.13
C LYS A 79 5.93 -8.74 53.40
N ILE A 80 5.35 -8.69 52.26
CA ILE A 80 5.09 -9.93 51.53
C ILE A 80 5.99 -9.91 50.27
N ASN A 81 7.11 -10.66 50.33
CA ASN A 81 7.83 -11.09 49.15
C ASN A 81 6.96 -12.11 48.41
N VAL A 82 5.97 -11.64 47.71
CA VAL A 82 5.32 -12.45 46.70
C VAL A 82 6.21 -12.34 45.50
N GLU A 83 6.86 -13.43 45.12
CA GLU A 83 7.45 -13.55 43.81
C GLU A 83 6.36 -13.16 42.78
N PRO A 84 6.59 -12.16 41.94
CA PRO A 84 5.62 -11.80 40.95
C PRO A 84 5.43 -13.01 40.04
N LYS A 85 4.34 -13.75 40.24
CA LYS A 85 3.86 -14.65 39.19
C LYS A 85 3.49 -13.76 38.03
N HIS A 86 4.38 -13.68 37.09
CA HIS A 86 4.13 -13.02 35.82
C HIS A 86 3.17 -13.89 34.99
N ASP A 87 1.92 -13.94 35.43
CA ASP A 87 0.86 -14.39 34.53
C ASP A 87 0.67 -13.27 33.48
N ILE A 88 1.44 -13.37 32.45
CA ILE A 88 1.33 -12.47 31.29
C ILE A 88 0.05 -12.86 30.57
N ASN A 89 -1.02 -12.13 30.82
CA ASN A 89 -2.25 -12.26 30.08
C ASN A 89 -2.14 -11.42 28.81
N TYR A 90 -2.16 -12.10 27.67
CA TYR A 90 -2.26 -11.44 26.37
C TYR A 90 -3.74 -11.27 26.02
N GLN A 91 -4.13 -10.06 25.72
CA GLN A 91 -5.43 -9.78 25.13
C GLN A 91 -5.25 -9.25 23.71
N SER A 92 -6.16 -9.63 22.82
CA SER A 92 -6.26 -8.98 21.54
C SER A 92 -6.67 -7.51 21.72
N THR A 93 -6.17 -6.64 20.88
CA THR A 93 -6.64 -5.23 20.88
C THR A 93 -8.12 -5.18 20.56
N SER A 94 -8.82 -4.21 21.11
CA SER A 94 -10.25 -3.96 20.85
C SER A 94 -10.51 -3.62 19.38
N ASN A 95 -9.50 -3.14 18.67
CA ASN A 95 -9.54 -2.84 17.25
C ASN A 95 -8.31 -3.44 16.54
N PRO A 96 -8.44 -4.64 15.93
CA PRO A 96 -7.34 -5.26 15.21
C PRO A 96 -6.83 -4.40 14.05
N LEU A 97 -7.66 -3.53 13.48
CA LEU A 97 -7.29 -2.64 12.37
C LEU A 97 -6.25 -1.60 12.79
N ASP A 98 -6.22 -1.20 14.08
CA ASP A 98 -5.20 -0.28 14.59
C ASP A 98 -3.79 -0.89 14.60
N LYS A 99 -3.68 -2.20 14.39
CA LYS A 99 -2.43 -2.96 14.41
C LYS A 99 -1.96 -3.43 13.04
N ILE A 100 -2.81 -3.29 12.04
CA ILE A 100 -2.38 -3.39 10.66
C ILE A 100 -1.68 -2.07 10.35
N SER A 101 -0.45 -2.14 9.83
CA SER A 101 0.14 -0.94 9.23
C SER A 101 -0.77 -0.54 8.07
N PRO A 102 -1.49 0.59 8.16
CA PRO A 102 -2.44 0.97 7.11
C PRO A 102 -1.72 1.50 5.87
N GLU A 103 -0.48 1.12 5.69
CA GLU A 103 0.41 1.59 4.64
C GLU A 103 0.87 0.44 3.75
N PHE A 104 0.87 0.68 2.46
CA PHE A 104 1.56 -0.16 1.50
C PHE A 104 2.29 0.70 0.47
N LYS A 105 3.31 0.12 -0.15
CA LYS A 105 4.11 0.82 -1.15
C LYS A 105 3.97 0.17 -2.50
N VAL A 106 3.89 0.99 -3.52
CA VAL A 106 3.91 0.57 -4.92
C VAL A 106 5.19 1.10 -5.55
N THR A 107 6.03 0.18 -5.99
CA THR A 107 7.27 0.51 -6.71
C THR A 107 6.97 0.62 -8.18
N MET A 108 7.31 1.76 -8.77
CA MET A 108 7.12 2.05 -10.19
C MET A 108 8.45 2.29 -10.88
N ARG A 109 8.56 1.81 -12.13
CA ARG A 109 9.71 2.13 -12.97
C ARG A 109 9.56 3.55 -13.52
N VAL A 110 10.65 4.30 -13.49
CA VAL A 110 10.71 5.61 -14.15
C VAL A 110 10.69 5.41 -15.67
N ASN A 111 9.66 5.94 -16.31
CA ASN A 111 9.54 5.87 -17.76
C ASN A 111 10.18 7.09 -18.43
N GLN A 112 10.41 6.99 -19.73
CA GLN A 112 10.97 8.07 -20.53
C GLN A 112 10.15 9.36 -20.36
N GLY A 113 10.83 10.48 -20.14
CA GLY A 113 10.21 11.78 -19.91
C GLY A 113 9.64 11.99 -18.51
N LEU A 114 9.76 11.00 -17.60
CA LEU A 114 9.26 11.07 -16.21
C LEU A 114 7.74 11.31 -16.10
N TYR A 115 7.00 11.03 -17.18
CA TYR A 115 5.56 11.37 -17.21
C TYR A 115 4.77 10.65 -16.14
N ASN A 116 5.08 9.37 -15.85
CA ASN A 116 4.43 8.63 -14.78
C ASN A 116 4.72 9.22 -13.39
N TYR A 117 5.95 9.67 -13.14
CA TYR A 117 6.30 10.35 -11.91
C TYR A 117 5.53 11.66 -11.73
N PHE A 118 5.53 12.52 -12.77
CA PHE A 118 4.83 13.79 -12.69
C PHE A 118 3.30 13.63 -12.62
N MET A 119 2.72 12.63 -13.29
CA MET A 119 1.30 12.32 -13.14
C MET A 119 0.95 12.00 -11.69
N MET A 120 1.73 11.15 -11.03
CA MET A 120 1.49 10.80 -9.63
C MET A 120 1.73 11.99 -8.70
N TYR A 121 2.78 12.75 -8.94
CA TYR A 121 3.09 13.95 -8.16
C TYR A 121 1.96 15.00 -8.25
N GLU A 122 1.48 15.30 -9.44
CA GLU A 122 0.35 16.23 -9.65
C GLU A 122 -0.95 15.68 -9.04
N THR A 123 -1.16 14.38 -9.06
CA THR A 123 -2.33 13.76 -8.42
C THR A 123 -2.29 13.92 -6.90
N ILE A 124 -1.13 13.79 -6.27
CA ILE A 124 -0.97 14.07 -4.83
C ILE A 124 -1.25 15.55 -4.54
N LEU A 125 -0.70 16.47 -5.32
CA LEU A 125 -0.95 17.90 -5.15
C LEU A 125 -2.43 18.26 -5.30
N HIS A 126 -3.10 17.64 -6.28
CA HIS A 126 -4.53 17.82 -6.49
C HIS A 126 -5.35 17.26 -5.32
N GLN A 127 -4.98 16.09 -4.79
CA GLN A 127 -5.59 15.49 -3.62
C GLN A 127 -5.43 16.40 -2.38
N MET A 128 -4.25 16.98 -2.17
CA MET A 128 -3.99 17.92 -1.08
C MET A 128 -4.80 19.22 -1.22
N SER A 129 -5.02 19.72 -2.43
CA SER A 129 -5.77 20.97 -2.66
C SER A 129 -7.27 20.83 -2.43
N LYS A 130 -7.83 19.63 -2.62
CA LYS A 130 -9.26 19.32 -2.47
C LYS A 130 -9.62 18.73 -1.09
N THR A 131 -8.98 19.14 -0.06
CA THR A 131 -8.95 18.63 1.33
C THR A 131 -10.31 18.27 1.98
N LYS A 132 -11.45 18.31 1.31
CA LYS A 132 -12.77 18.07 1.92
C LYS A 132 -13.62 16.99 1.26
N GLU A 133 -13.25 16.52 0.09
CA GLU A 133 -14.00 15.47 -0.57
C GLU A 133 -13.13 14.22 -0.66
N TYR A 134 -13.22 13.38 0.38
CA TYR A 134 -12.79 12.00 0.30
C TYR A 134 -13.61 11.33 -0.81
N ASN A 135 -12.96 10.96 -1.88
CA ASN A 135 -13.58 10.07 -2.85
C ASN A 135 -13.62 8.68 -2.21
N ASP A 136 -14.73 8.35 -1.57
CA ASP A 136 -14.97 7.07 -0.87
C ASP A 136 -14.86 5.85 -1.80
N SER A 137 -14.67 6.07 -3.08
CA SER A 137 -14.73 5.06 -4.13
C SER A 137 -13.37 4.54 -4.62
N SER A 138 -12.24 5.10 -4.17
CA SER A 138 -10.95 4.61 -4.66
C SER A 138 -10.61 3.24 -4.06
N VAL A 139 -10.79 2.22 -4.88
CA VAL A 139 -10.42 0.85 -4.56
C VAL A 139 -9.24 0.46 -5.43
N LEU A 140 -8.12 0.12 -4.81
CA LEU A 140 -6.97 -0.44 -5.49
C LEU A 140 -7.00 -1.96 -5.38
N THR A 141 -6.70 -2.64 -6.46
CA THR A 141 -6.82 -4.10 -6.54
C THR A 141 -5.46 -4.74 -6.79
N LEU A 142 -5.12 -5.69 -5.94
CA LEU A 142 -3.98 -6.59 -6.12
C LEU A 142 -4.49 -8.00 -6.40
N GLU A 143 -4.22 -8.51 -7.59
CA GLU A 143 -4.55 -9.88 -7.99
C GLU A 143 -3.30 -10.75 -7.87
N ILE A 144 -3.45 -11.89 -7.20
CA ILE A 144 -2.40 -12.89 -7.04
C ILE A 144 -2.73 -14.07 -7.97
N MET A 145 -1.75 -14.51 -8.72
CA MET A 145 -1.88 -15.57 -9.71
C MET A 145 -1.11 -16.82 -9.28
N ASP A 146 -1.56 -17.95 -9.75
CA ASP A 146 -0.81 -19.20 -9.65
C ASP A 146 0.30 -19.29 -10.72
N ALA A 147 1.04 -20.40 -10.71
CA ALA A 147 2.12 -20.65 -11.67
C ALA A 147 1.63 -20.75 -13.14
N THR A 148 0.33 -20.87 -13.38
CA THR A 148 -0.28 -20.92 -14.70
C THR A 148 -0.83 -19.59 -15.16
N GLY A 149 -0.76 -18.55 -14.32
CA GLY A 149 -1.28 -17.21 -14.60
C GLY A 149 -2.78 -17.05 -14.32
N VAL A 150 -3.39 -18.03 -13.64
CA VAL A 150 -4.79 -17.92 -13.23
C VAL A 150 -4.89 -17.19 -11.90
N VAL A 151 -5.78 -16.21 -11.82
CA VAL A 151 -6.02 -15.45 -10.60
C VAL A 151 -6.64 -16.36 -9.53
N THR A 152 -5.95 -16.50 -8.41
CA THR A 152 -6.38 -17.33 -7.27
C THR A 152 -6.99 -16.52 -6.15
N SER A 153 -6.52 -15.28 -5.99
CA SER A 153 -7.05 -14.38 -4.96
C SER A 153 -6.95 -12.93 -5.41
N LYS A 154 -7.85 -12.11 -4.87
CA LYS A 154 -7.86 -10.67 -5.04
C LYS A 154 -7.88 -9.99 -3.69
N ILE A 155 -7.13 -8.92 -3.60
CA ILE A 155 -7.05 -8.08 -2.42
C ILE A 155 -7.50 -6.68 -2.83
N TYR A 156 -8.49 -6.17 -2.11
CA TYR A 156 -9.06 -4.85 -2.35
C TYR A 156 -8.68 -3.93 -1.22
N PHE A 157 -7.89 -2.91 -1.53
CA PHE A 157 -7.61 -1.82 -0.62
C PHE A 157 -8.67 -0.73 -0.85
N LYS A 158 -9.43 -0.42 0.18
CA LYS A 158 -10.55 0.53 0.12
C LYS A 158 -10.22 1.83 0.83
N GLN A 159 -10.81 2.92 0.36
CA GLN A 159 -10.59 4.26 0.89
C GLN A 159 -9.10 4.60 0.93
N VAL A 160 -8.47 4.47 -0.23
CA VAL A 160 -7.03 4.64 -0.38
C VAL A 160 -6.69 6.08 -0.65
N LEU A 161 -5.68 6.57 0.06
CA LEU A 161 -5.09 7.89 -0.11
C LEU A 161 -3.61 7.76 -0.41
N MET A 162 -3.10 8.60 -1.28
CA MET A 162 -1.66 8.75 -1.44
C MET A 162 -1.10 9.56 -0.28
N ASP A 163 -0.12 9.00 0.43
CA ASP A 163 0.56 9.63 1.55
C ASP A 163 1.86 10.31 1.13
N GLY A 164 2.55 9.74 0.15
CA GLY A 164 3.81 10.28 -0.32
C GLY A 164 4.33 9.62 -1.59
N ILE A 165 5.32 10.27 -2.17
CA ILE A 165 6.10 9.80 -3.31
C ILE A 165 7.58 10.06 -3.03
N ASP A 166 8.43 9.10 -3.34
CA ASP A 166 9.87 9.24 -3.15
C ASP A 166 10.45 10.30 -4.10
N GLY A 167 11.47 11.02 -3.62
CA GLY A 167 12.20 11.97 -4.43
C GLY A 167 13.06 11.30 -5.49
N LEU A 168 13.28 11.99 -6.62
CA LEU A 168 14.21 11.55 -7.66
C LEU A 168 15.53 12.31 -7.53
N ASP A 169 16.63 11.55 -7.48
CA ASP A 169 17.98 12.10 -7.48
C ASP A 169 18.52 12.24 -8.91
N PHE A 170 18.78 13.48 -9.33
CA PHE A 170 19.43 13.78 -10.60
C PHE A 170 20.91 14.10 -10.38
N SER A 171 21.80 13.24 -10.87
CA SER A 171 23.24 13.44 -10.75
C SER A 171 23.95 13.14 -12.08
N TYR A 172 24.82 14.04 -12.50
CA TYR A 172 25.69 13.83 -13.67
C TYR A 172 26.76 12.76 -13.45
N ASN A 173 27.02 12.40 -12.17
CA ASN A 173 28.08 11.46 -11.80
C ASN A 173 27.61 10.00 -11.77
N LYS A 174 26.32 9.74 -11.96
CA LYS A 174 25.83 8.36 -12.06
C LYS A 174 26.21 7.78 -13.40
N VAL A 175 27.21 6.91 -13.40
CA VAL A 175 27.75 6.23 -14.59
C VAL A 175 26.85 5.07 -15.02
N GLU A 176 26.05 4.53 -14.12
CA GLU A 176 25.19 3.38 -14.38
C GLU A 176 23.82 3.82 -14.89
N ARG A 177 23.44 3.27 -16.04
CA ARG A 177 22.10 3.41 -16.62
C ARG A 177 21.13 2.46 -15.90
N GLU A 178 21.02 2.56 -14.60
CA GLU A 178 19.96 1.86 -13.90
C GLU A 178 18.63 2.52 -14.28
N SER A 179 17.67 1.70 -14.68
CA SER A 179 16.28 2.16 -14.81
C SER A 179 15.83 2.57 -13.41
N GLY A 180 15.73 3.89 -13.19
CA GLY A 180 15.31 4.42 -11.90
C GLY A 180 13.94 3.88 -11.52
N THR A 181 13.76 3.62 -10.25
CA THR A 181 12.46 3.32 -9.65
C THR A 181 12.13 4.37 -8.62
N PHE A 182 10.86 4.52 -8.32
CA PHE A 182 10.37 5.33 -7.21
C PHE A 182 9.23 4.62 -6.52
N ASP A 183 9.09 4.85 -5.23
CA ASP A 183 8.02 4.30 -4.44
C ASP A 183 6.93 5.34 -4.19
N ILE A 184 5.69 4.87 -4.23
CA ILE A 184 4.53 5.63 -3.80
C ILE A 184 3.96 4.96 -2.58
N THR A 185 3.80 5.72 -1.51
CA THR A 185 3.20 5.25 -0.27
C THR A 185 1.71 5.58 -0.27
N PHE A 186 0.92 4.56 -0.02
CA PHE A 186 -0.53 4.65 0.12
C PHE A 186 -0.95 4.30 1.53
N LYS A 187 -1.98 4.99 2.03
CA LYS A 187 -2.72 4.63 3.24
C LYS A 187 -4.11 4.16 2.86
N PHE A 188 -4.63 3.19 3.58
CA PHE A 188 -5.97 2.65 3.37
C PHE A 188 -6.71 2.50 4.69
N ASN A 189 -8.04 2.54 4.65
CA ASN A 189 -8.86 2.36 5.85
C ASN A 189 -9.42 0.95 5.97
N ASN A 190 -9.57 0.23 4.87
CA ASN A 190 -10.11 -1.13 4.89
C ASN A 190 -9.46 -2.01 3.84
N ILE A 191 -9.41 -3.32 4.12
CA ILE A 191 -8.87 -4.35 3.25
C ILE A 191 -9.83 -5.53 3.18
N ASP A 192 -10.15 -5.97 1.97
CA ASP A 192 -10.98 -7.15 1.74
C ASP A 192 -10.23 -8.18 0.92
N PHE A 193 -10.53 -9.45 1.20
CA PHE A 193 -9.93 -10.59 0.51
C PHE A 193 -11.01 -11.39 -0.21
N GLU A 194 -10.80 -11.67 -1.48
CA GLU A 194 -11.62 -12.55 -2.28
C GLU A 194 -10.77 -13.74 -2.75
N PHE A 195 -11.22 -14.95 -2.44
CA PHE A 195 -10.58 -16.17 -2.90
C PHE A 195 -11.40 -16.78 -4.02
N ILE A 196 -10.76 -17.01 -5.15
CA ILE A 196 -11.42 -17.60 -6.33
C ILE A 196 -11.23 -19.10 -6.23
N THR A 197 -12.33 -19.80 -5.97
CA THR A 197 -12.33 -21.28 -5.97
C THR A 197 -12.35 -21.75 -7.43
N ILE A 198 -11.29 -22.43 -7.86
CA ILE A 198 -11.16 -23.05 -9.17
C ILE A 198 -11.75 -24.44 -9.13
#